data_188488f55768af256dcae84ecb2d980b
#
_entry.id   188488f55768af256dcae84ecb2d980b
#
_cell.length_a   1.000
_cell.length_b   1.000
_cell.length_c   1.000
_cell.angle_alpha   90.00
_cell.angle_beta   90.00
_cell.angle_gamma   90.00
#
_symmetry.space_group_name_H-M   'P 1'
#
loop_
_entity.id
_entity.type
_entity.pdbx_description
1 polymer ?
#
loop_
_entity_poly.entity_id
_entity_poly.type
_entity_poly.pdbx_seq_one_letter_code
_entity_poly.pdbx_strand_id
1 'polypeptide(L)'
;MFMGWVVAGSLAAQEAPDPWAFVERYQGTITRAEFDDRLHRLFDPFGGLRSSLQYSENAVTFQPAGTETPLFRLEFAPDVASSKVAPRSWRTPEEIRRAEPVEGRPLAGLRVVLDPGHIGGEWGRIEQRSTLYPGFGRVQEGDLNLITAALLKTRLEALGAEVFPTRTTAEPTTSVRPEDLLDEALAELREKRPDFFRMRPGETAESRDRRVRNRVRYEAEFVLFRRAEILARSAKVRAAFQPDLTVVLFFNASPRSIDGRTTPENRNTFFVHGSYLREEALWPRQQPRLFYKLLDRATPTEFEVARSIATVFREKTGLEPVRYGDSATTRRIEPGYDDVVARNIAANREHDGPVVVVEPYFMNHPSVLRRLLAGDFDGEREFEGRMMGSIFREYAECVVEGLVRVYGR
;
A
#
# COMPACT_ATOMS: atom_id res chain seq x y z
N MET A 1 7.97 -39.54 46.24
CA MET A 1 7.45 -40.13 44.99
C MET A 1 6.15 -39.40 44.64
N PHE A 2 6.22 -38.27 43.96
CA PHE A 2 5.07 -37.50 43.53
C PHE A 2 5.08 -37.49 41.98
N MET A 3 4.13 -38.19 41.43
CA MET A 3 3.90 -38.29 40.00
C MET A 3 3.06 -37.08 39.55
N GLY A 4 3.67 -36.09 38.90
CA GLY A 4 2.98 -34.96 38.31
C GLY A 4 2.44 -35.38 36.92
N TRP A 5 1.14 -35.32 36.76
CA TRP A 5 0.46 -35.45 35.46
C TRP A 5 0.63 -34.18 34.65
N VAL A 6 1.36 -34.25 33.56
CA VAL A 6 1.36 -33.21 32.56
C VAL A 6 0.13 -33.40 31.66
N VAL A 7 -0.85 -32.55 31.82
CA VAL A 7 -1.99 -32.46 30.90
C VAL A 7 -1.50 -31.71 29.69
N ALA A 8 -1.20 -32.42 28.62
CA ALA A 8 -0.99 -31.83 27.28
C ALA A 8 -2.35 -31.36 26.77
N GLY A 9 -2.66 -30.09 26.99
CA GLY A 9 -3.77 -29.42 26.35
C GLY A 9 -3.46 -29.30 24.85
N SER A 10 -4.17 -30.07 24.04
CA SER A 10 -4.24 -29.89 22.58
C SER A 10 -4.80 -28.49 22.32
N LEU A 11 -3.96 -27.55 21.92
CA LEU A 11 -4.40 -26.32 21.25
C LEU A 11 -5.00 -26.76 19.91
N ALA A 12 -6.32 -26.92 19.87
CA ALA A 12 -7.03 -27.04 18.63
C ALA A 12 -6.63 -25.84 17.76
N ALA A 13 -6.03 -26.09 16.59
CA ALA A 13 -5.75 -25.08 15.60
C ALA A 13 -7.09 -24.40 15.30
N GLN A 14 -7.24 -23.17 15.73
CA GLN A 14 -8.39 -22.34 15.38
C GLN A 14 -8.32 -22.15 13.86
N GLU A 15 -9.26 -22.73 13.13
CA GLU A 15 -9.34 -22.55 11.68
C GLU A 15 -9.28 -21.06 11.38
N ALA A 16 -8.39 -20.68 10.46
CA ALA A 16 -8.29 -19.29 10.03
C ALA A 16 -9.67 -18.85 9.51
N PRO A 17 -10.18 -17.68 9.89
CA PRO A 17 -11.49 -17.23 9.47
C PRO A 17 -11.57 -17.21 7.93
N ASP A 18 -12.69 -17.64 7.38
CA ASP A 18 -12.96 -17.64 5.94
C ASP A 18 -12.68 -16.22 5.38
N PRO A 19 -11.72 -16.07 4.47
CA PRO A 19 -11.38 -14.76 3.91
C PRO A 19 -12.50 -14.16 3.05
N TRP A 20 -13.56 -14.92 2.75
CA TRP A 20 -14.71 -14.48 1.96
C TRP A 20 -15.95 -14.13 2.81
N ALA A 21 -15.95 -14.42 4.10
CA ALA A 21 -17.08 -14.17 5.00
C ALA A 21 -17.56 -12.70 5.01
N PHE A 22 -16.70 -11.74 4.64
CA PHE A 22 -17.07 -10.32 4.55
C PHE A 22 -18.11 -10.04 3.45
N VAL A 23 -18.16 -10.84 2.36
CA VAL A 23 -19.07 -10.62 1.22
C VAL A 23 -20.53 -10.65 1.68
N GLU A 24 -20.85 -11.49 2.67
CA GLU A 24 -22.19 -11.58 3.24
C GLU A 24 -22.69 -10.25 3.80
N ARG A 25 -21.81 -9.38 4.26
CA ARG A 25 -22.15 -8.06 4.79
C ARG A 25 -22.53 -7.05 3.71
N TYR A 26 -22.20 -7.35 2.44
CA TYR A 26 -22.41 -6.46 1.30
C TYR A 26 -23.60 -6.85 0.41
N GLN A 27 -24.40 -7.86 0.80
CA GLN A 27 -25.56 -8.30 0.02
C GLN A 27 -26.55 -7.16 -0.19
N GLY A 28 -26.87 -6.84 -1.45
CA GLY A 28 -27.80 -5.79 -1.82
C GLY A 28 -27.29 -4.35 -1.56
N THR A 29 -25.99 -4.16 -1.44
CA THR A 29 -25.42 -2.81 -1.21
C THR A 29 -24.94 -2.13 -2.50
N ILE A 30 -24.86 -2.84 -3.61
CA ILE A 30 -24.35 -2.34 -4.88
C ILE A 30 -25.23 -2.81 -6.03
N THR A 31 -25.46 -1.97 -7.03
CA THR A 31 -26.15 -2.39 -8.25
C THR A 31 -25.20 -3.14 -9.17
N ARG A 32 -25.76 -3.95 -10.09
CA ARG A 32 -24.95 -4.65 -11.11
C ARG A 32 -24.12 -3.66 -11.94
N ALA A 33 -24.73 -2.59 -12.39
CA ALA A 33 -24.06 -1.58 -13.22
C ALA A 33 -22.87 -0.92 -12.50
N GLU A 34 -23.04 -0.59 -11.22
CA GLU A 34 -21.94 -0.03 -10.42
C GLU A 34 -20.84 -1.07 -10.18
N PHE A 35 -21.20 -2.33 -9.87
CA PHE A 35 -20.22 -3.40 -9.70
C PHE A 35 -19.39 -3.61 -10.97
N ASP A 36 -20.03 -3.71 -12.13
CA ASP A 36 -19.38 -3.93 -13.42
C ASP A 36 -18.47 -2.74 -13.81
N ASP A 37 -18.94 -1.50 -13.63
CA ASP A 37 -18.12 -0.30 -13.90
C ASP A 37 -16.85 -0.32 -13.03
N ARG A 38 -17.00 -0.51 -11.72
CA ARG A 38 -15.87 -0.53 -10.80
C ARG A 38 -14.90 -1.66 -11.12
N LEU A 39 -15.42 -2.86 -11.34
CA LEU A 39 -14.59 -4.02 -11.65
C LEU A 39 -13.80 -3.81 -12.93
N HIS A 40 -14.48 -3.53 -14.03
CA HIS A 40 -13.84 -3.52 -15.35
C HIS A 40 -13.04 -2.24 -15.65
N ARG A 41 -13.45 -1.11 -15.10
CA ARG A 41 -12.72 0.13 -15.31
C ARG A 41 -11.52 0.28 -14.36
N LEU A 42 -11.65 -0.18 -13.12
CA LEU A 42 -10.69 0.15 -12.08
C LEU A 42 -9.96 -1.06 -11.48
N PHE A 43 -10.68 -2.12 -11.06
CA PHE A 43 -10.07 -3.20 -10.29
C PHE A 43 -9.47 -4.31 -11.17
N ASP A 44 -10.21 -4.77 -12.17
CA ASP A 44 -9.77 -5.80 -13.13
C ASP A 44 -9.84 -5.30 -14.59
N PRO A 45 -9.13 -4.23 -14.94
CA PRO A 45 -9.21 -3.63 -16.27
C PRO A 45 -8.65 -4.54 -17.37
N PHE A 46 -7.90 -5.58 -17.01
CA PHE A 46 -7.32 -6.56 -17.93
C PHE A 46 -8.14 -7.85 -18.05
N GLY A 47 -9.27 -7.94 -17.34
CA GLY A 47 -10.23 -9.06 -17.45
C GLY A 47 -9.70 -10.39 -16.94
N GLY A 48 -8.85 -10.38 -15.91
CA GLY A 48 -8.32 -11.60 -15.28
C GLY A 48 -9.43 -12.47 -14.68
N LEU A 49 -10.44 -11.84 -14.07
CA LEU A 49 -11.54 -12.53 -13.38
C LEU A 49 -12.72 -12.89 -14.29
N ARG A 50 -12.74 -12.41 -15.55
CA ARG A 50 -13.91 -12.53 -16.44
C ARG A 50 -14.45 -13.96 -16.54
N SER A 51 -13.59 -14.95 -16.68
CA SER A 51 -13.99 -16.36 -16.80
C SER A 51 -14.46 -17.02 -15.49
N SER A 52 -14.20 -16.36 -14.36
CA SER A 52 -14.55 -16.85 -13.02
C SER A 52 -15.83 -16.21 -12.48
N LEU A 53 -16.43 -15.27 -13.19
CA LEU A 53 -17.65 -14.57 -12.82
C LEU A 53 -18.83 -15.10 -13.62
N GLN A 54 -19.84 -15.60 -12.89
CA GLN A 54 -21.09 -16.10 -13.46
C GLN A 54 -22.22 -15.16 -13.01
N TYR A 55 -22.85 -14.50 -13.99
CA TYR A 55 -23.94 -13.57 -13.72
C TYR A 55 -25.30 -14.23 -13.85
N SER A 56 -26.16 -13.96 -12.91
CA SER A 56 -27.62 -14.13 -13.02
C SER A 56 -28.29 -12.78 -13.16
N GLU A 57 -29.62 -12.74 -13.19
CA GLU A 57 -30.37 -11.49 -13.25
C GLU A 57 -30.00 -10.53 -12.11
N ASN A 58 -29.95 -11.05 -10.88
CA ASN A 58 -29.83 -10.26 -9.65
C ASN A 58 -28.56 -10.53 -8.84
N ALA A 59 -27.59 -11.32 -9.36
CA ALA A 59 -26.42 -11.66 -8.60
C ALA A 59 -25.21 -11.97 -9.48
N VAL A 60 -24.04 -11.94 -8.89
CA VAL A 60 -22.79 -12.49 -9.42
C VAL A 60 -22.25 -13.57 -8.50
N THR A 61 -21.82 -14.68 -9.09
CA THR A 61 -21.15 -15.77 -8.40
C THR A 61 -19.70 -15.82 -8.84
N PHE A 62 -18.78 -15.88 -7.89
CA PHE A 62 -17.34 -16.01 -8.16
C PHE A 62 -16.89 -17.44 -7.92
N GLN A 63 -16.48 -18.10 -9.00
CA GLN A 63 -15.97 -19.46 -9.00
C GLN A 63 -14.71 -19.53 -9.88
N PRO A 64 -13.50 -19.46 -9.30
CA PRO A 64 -12.27 -19.65 -10.05
C PRO A 64 -12.18 -21.01 -10.73
N ALA A 65 -11.48 -21.06 -11.85
CA ALA A 65 -11.22 -22.32 -12.54
C ALA A 65 -10.49 -23.31 -11.61
N GLY A 66 -10.98 -24.56 -11.59
CA GLY A 66 -10.42 -25.62 -10.75
C GLY A 66 -10.99 -25.71 -9.34
N THR A 67 -11.93 -24.83 -8.96
CA THR A 67 -12.69 -24.98 -7.71
C THR A 67 -13.99 -25.74 -7.97
N GLU A 68 -14.35 -26.67 -7.07
CA GLU A 68 -15.60 -27.45 -7.17
C GLU A 68 -16.82 -26.62 -6.79
N THR A 69 -16.64 -25.65 -5.89
CA THR A 69 -17.72 -24.80 -5.37
C THR A 69 -17.38 -23.32 -5.54
N PRO A 70 -18.40 -22.46 -5.68
CA PRO A 70 -18.20 -21.01 -5.64
C PRO A 70 -17.56 -20.57 -4.33
N LEU A 71 -16.70 -19.55 -4.41
CA LEU A 71 -16.09 -18.93 -3.23
C LEU A 71 -17.02 -17.89 -2.59
N PHE A 72 -17.86 -17.23 -3.40
CA PHE A 72 -18.95 -16.38 -2.90
C PHE A 72 -20.03 -16.19 -3.96
N ARG A 73 -21.20 -15.71 -3.49
CA ARG A 73 -22.29 -15.15 -4.28
C ARG A 73 -22.63 -13.77 -3.71
N LEU A 74 -22.71 -12.75 -4.56
CA LEU A 74 -23.13 -11.40 -4.21
C LEU A 74 -24.47 -11.08 -4.89
N GLU A 75 -25.48 -10.74 -4.10
CA GLU A 75 -26.76 -10.24 -4.59
C GLU A 75 -26.69 -8.74 -4.83
N PHE A 76 -27.15 -8.31 -5.99
CA PHE A 76 -27.22 -6.89 -6.35
C PHE A 76 -28.44 -6.21 -5.78
N ALA A 77 -28.34 -4.92 -5.49
CA ALA A 77 -29.51 -4.09 -5.35
C ALA A 77 -30.18 -3.91 -6.71
N PRO A 78 -31.52 -3.93 -6.81
CA PRO A 78 -32.19 -3.74 -8.09
C PRO A 78 -31.94 -2.35 -8.69
N ASP A 79 -31.78 -1.33 -7.85
CA ASP A 79 -31.47 0.05 -8.23
C ASP A 79 -30.73 0.78 -7.09
N VAL A 80 -30.30 2.01 -7.35
CA VAL A 80 -29.55 2.83 -6.37
C VAL A 80 -30.41 3.22 -5.18
N ALA A 81 -31.73 3.48 -5.39
CA ALA A 81 -32.61 3.94 -4.33
C ALA A 81 -32.92 2.84 -3.30
N SER A 82 -32.93 1.58 -3.73
CA SER A 82 -33.15 0.40 -2.88
C SER A 82 -31.86 -0.24 -2.36
N SER A 83 -30.70 0.31 -2.74
CA SER A 83 -29.41 -0.19 -2.25
C SER A 83 -29.30 -0.01 -0.73
N LYS A 84 -28.92 -1.09 -0.04
CA LYS A 84 -28.60 -1.04 1.39
C LYS A 84 -27.33 -0.19 1.61
N VAL A 85 -27.20 0.39 2.79
CA VAL A 85 -25.98 1.08 3.18
C VAL A 85 -24.84 0.04 3.33
N ALA A 86 -23.75 0.25 2.60
CA ALA A 86 -22.58 -0.61 2.71
C ALA A 86 -21.93 -0.46 4.10
N PRO A 87 -21.58 -1.57 4.77
CA PRO A 87 -20.89 -1.51 6.04
C PRO A 87 -19.48 -0.91 5.84
N ARG A 88 -19.14 0.08 6.65
CA ARG A 88 -17.79 0.67 6.67
C ARG A 88 -17.39 1.09 8.08
N SER A 89 -16.09 1.09 8.36
CA SER A 89 -15.52 1.52 9.64
C SER A 89 -14.93 2.94 9.59
N TRP A 90 -14.89 3.55 8.41
CA TRP A 90 -14.33 4.86 8.14
C TRP A 90 -15.41 5.88 7.80
N ARG A 91 -15.12 7.16 7.98
CA ARG A 91 -16.02 8.29 7.69
C ARG A 91 -15.53 9.05 6.46
N THR A 92 -16.49 9.53 5.67
CA THR A 92 -16.16 10.42 4.53
C THR A 92 -15.71 11.80 5.00
N PRO A 93 -15.01 12.57 4.14
CA PRO A 93 -14.68 13.97 4.45
C PRO A 93 -15.91 14.79 4.86
N GLU A 94 -17.03 14.61 4.16
CA GLU A 94 -18.27 15.31 4.47
C GLU A 94 -18.82 14.96 5.86
N GLU A 95 -18.80 13.68 6.24
CA GLU A 95 -19.24 13.25 7.58
C GLU A 95 -18.36 13.83 8.69
N ILE A 96 -17.05 13.93 8.45
CA ILE A 96 -16.12 14.54 9.41
C ILE A 96 -16.37 16.04 9.51
N ARG A 97 -16.59 16.73 8.39
CA ARG A 97 -16.87 18.18 8.37
C ARG A 97 -18.20 18.57 9.01
N ARG A 98 -19.15 17.66 9.17
CA ARG A 98 -20.43 17.92 9.86
C ARG A 98 -20.31 18.09 11.37
N ALA A 99 -19.21 17.65 11.98
CA ALA A 99 -19.01 17.86 13.41
C ALA A 99 -18.68 19.34 13.70
N GLU A 100 -18.94 19.77 14.93
CA GLU A 100 -18.70 21.17 15.35
C GLU A 100 -17.21 21.53 15.19
N PRO A 101 -16.91 22.71 14.60
CA PRO A 101 -15.53 23.18 14.48
C PRO A 101 -14.88 23.36 15.86
N VAL A 102 -13.59 23.07 15.94
CA VAL A 102 -12.78 23.34 17.14
C VAL A 102 -11.76 24.39 16.76
N GLU A 103 -11.77 25.53 17.46
CA GLU A 103 -10.90 26.67 17.19
C GLU A 103 -9.42 26.26 17.20
N GLY A 104 -8.69 26.65 16.15
CA GLY A 104 -7.28 26.31 15.97
C GLY A 104 -7.00 24.82 15.64
N ARG A 105 -8.04 23.98 15.50
CA ARG A 105 -7.90 22.54 15.27
C ARG A 105 -8.74 22.06 14.07
N PRO A 106 -8.41 22.48 12.86
CA PRO A 106 -9.23 22.21 11.67
C PRO A 106 -9.40 20.72 11.35
N LEU A 107 -8.53 19.85 11.86
CA LEU A 107 -8.57 18.39 11.67
C LEU A 107 -9.09 17.64 12.91
N ALA A 108 -9.76 18.34 13.85
CA ALA A 108 -10.26 17.71 15.07
C ALA A 108 -11.19 16.53 14.75
N GLY A 109 -10.88 15.37 15.35
CA GLY A 109 -11.63 14.14 15.18
C GLY A 109 -11.33 13.34 13.90
N LEU A 110 -10.47 13.82 13.00
CA LEU A 110 -9.95 13.01 11.90
C LEU A 110 -8.97 11.93 12.44
N ARG A 111 -9.16 10.68 12.05
CA ARG A 111 -8.33 9.55 12.47
C ARG A 111 -7.44 9.11 11.30
N VAL A 112 -6.13 9.30 11.43
CA VAL A 112 -5.16 9.05 10.37
C VAL A 112 -4.17 7.98 10.78
N VAL A 113 -4.00 6.97 9.94
CA VAL A 113 -2.85 6.06 10.00
C VAL A 113 -1.73 6.62 9.12
N LEU A 114 -0.52 6.69 9.65
CA LEU A 114 0.70 6.91 8.89
C LEU A 114 1.45 5.59 8.74
N ASP A 115 1.64 5.15 7.51
CA ASP A 115 2.42 3.94 7.19
C ASP A 115 3.71 4.34 6.46
N PRO A 116 4.83 4.56 7.21
CA PRO A 116 6.11 4.82 6.59
C PRO A 116 6.57 3.58 5.82
N GLY A 117 6.64 3.69 4.49
CA GLY A 117 7.00 2.61 3.59
C GLY A 117 8.41 2.09 3.85
N HIS A 118 8.68 0.85 3.44
CA HIS A 118 9.92 0.13 3.72
C HIS A 118 10.25 0.02 5.21
N ILE A 119 11.38 -0.62 5.56
CA ILE A 119 11.77 -0.80 6.97
C ILE A 119 12.91 0.16 7.32
N GLY A 120 13.98 0.17 6.49
CA GLY A 120 15.17 0.98 6.73
C GLY A 120 16.20 0.30 7.64
N GLY A 121 17.18 1.07 8.14
CA GLY A 121 18.23 0.57 9.00
C GLY A 121 19.00 -0.60 8.39
N GLU A 122 19.27 -1.64 9.17
CA GLU A 122 19.93 -2.86 8.71
C GLU A 122 19.10 -3.64 7.68
N TRP A 123 17.76 -3.48 7.73
CA TRP A 123 16.82 -4.15 6.83
C TRP A 123 16.78 -3.53 5.42
N GLY A 124 17.16 -2.26 5.26
CA GLY A 124 17.15 -1.58 3.97
C GLY A 124 17.96 -2.29 2.88
N ARG A 125 19.01 -3.04 3.27
CA ARG A 125 19.78 -3.85 2.34
C ARG A 125 19.00 -5.09 1.88
N ILE A 126 18.31 -5.78 2.78
CA ILE A 126 17.48 -6.95 2.49
C ILE A 126 16.33 -6.55 1.58
N GLU A 127 15.70 -5.41 1.83
CA GLU A 127 14.65 -4.84 1.00
C GLU A 127 15.15 -4.32 -0.36
N GLN A 128 16.49 -4.23 -0.57
CA GLN A 128 17.10 -3.58 -1.72
C GLN A 128 16.70 -2.09 -1.83
N ARG A 129 16.59 -1.44 -0.68
CA ARG A 129 16.25 -0.02 -0.54
C ARG A 129 17.34 0.78 0.19
N SER A 130 18.58 0.28 0.08
CA SER A 130 19.80 0.94 0.58
C SER A 130 20.76 1.12 -0.60
N THR A 131 20.77 2.31 -1.19
CA THR A 131 21.55 2.59 -2.41
C THR A 131 22.67 3.57 -2.09
N LEU A 132 23.90 3.22 -2.51
CA LEU A 132 25.05 4.14 -2.51
C LEU A 132 25.07 4.91 -3.82
N TYR A 133 24.99 6.22 -3.76
CA TYR A 133 25.14 7.12 -4.91
C TYR A 133 26.56 7.68 -4.92
N PRO A 134 27.40 7.34 -5.92
CA PRO A 134 28.77 7.84 -6.01
C PRO A 134 28.81 9.37 -6.00
N GLY A 135 29.70 9.93 -5.16
CA GLY A 135 29.83 11.39 -5.00
C GLY A 135 28.78 12.04 -4.09
N PHE A 136 27.79 11.30 -3.62
CA PHE A 136 26.78 11.81 -2.69
C PHE A 136 26.80 11.10 -1.34
N GLY A 137 26.48 9.82 -1.31
CA GLY A 137 26.35 9.06 -0.06
C GLY A 137 25.34 7.92 -0.19
N ARG A 138 25.06 7.27 0.93
CA ARG A 138 24.08 6.21 1.03
C ARG A 138 22.71 6.76 1.43
N VAL A 139 21.69 6.31 0.73
CA VAL A 139 20.29 6.65 1.01
C VAL A 139 19.51 5.36 1.27
N GLN A 140 18.68 5.36 2.29
CA GLN A 140 17.79 4.26 2.65
C GLN A 140 16.36 4.80 2.77
N GLU A 141 15.49 4.37 1.87
CA GLU A 141 14.13 4.92 1.74
C GLU A 141 13.31 4.75 3.03
N GLY A 142 13.45 3.61 3.72
CA GLY A 142 12.72 3.37 4.98
C GLY A 142 13.06 4.38 6.08
N ASP A 143 14.33 4.81 6.17
CA ASP A 143 14.76 5.82 7.14
C ASP A 143 14.18 7.21 6.80
N LEU A 144 14.16 7.57 5.51
CA LEU A 144 13.57 8.82 5.04
C LEU A 144 12.07 8.89 5.36
N ASN A 145 11.36 7.79 5.14
CA ASN A 145 9.93 7.70 5.41
C ASN A 145 9.62 7.82 6.91
N LEU A 146 10.47 7.31 7.79
CA LEU A 146 10.34 7.47 9.25
C LEU A 146 10.48 8.93 9.67
N ILE A 147 11.47 9.67 9.14
CA ILE A 147 11.65 11.10 9.42
C ILE A 147 10.39 11.86 9.00
N THR A 148 9.92 11.62 7.78
CA THR A 148 8.72 12.28 7.25
C THR A 148 7.48 11.96 8.10
N ALA A 149 7.29 10.70 8.49
CA ALA A 149 6.15 10.27 9.30
C ALA A 149 6.16 10.93 10.69
N ALA A 150 7.33 11.07 11.32
CA ALA A 150 7.45 11.72 12.63
C ALA A 150 7.06 13.20 12.57
N LEU A 151 7.53 13.93 11.55
CA LEU A 151 7.17 15.33 11.31
C LEU A 151 5.68 15.48 11.01
N LEU A 152 5.16 14.64 10.14
CA LEU A 152 3.75 14.65 9.74
C LEU A 152 2.84 14.38 10.93
N LYS A 153 3.19 13.37 11.76
CA LYS A 153 2.45 13.06 13.00
C LYS A 153 2.33 14.30 13.89
N THR A 154 3.45 14.95 14.21
CA THR A 154 3.47 16.13 15.06
C THR A 154 2.59 17.25 14.52
N ARG A 155 2.64 17.50 13.20
CA ARG A 155 1.82 18.53 12.55
C ARG A 155 0.33 18.22 12.55
N LEU A 156 -0.05 16.99 12.23
CA LEU A 156 -1.45 16.58 12.20
C LEU A 156 -2.08 16.60 13.60
N GLU A 157 -1.36 16.14 14.62
CA GLU A 157 -1.82 16.18 16.02
C GLU A 157 -2.00 17.61 16.52
N ALA A 158 -1.09 18.53 16.16
CA ALA A 158 -1.23 19.96 16.48
C ALA A 158 -2.50 20.55 15.88
N LEU A 159 -2.94 20.06 14.70
CA LEU A 159 -4.20 20.47 14.06
C LEU A 159 -5.43 19.68 14.53
N GLY A 160 -5.27 18.78 15.50
CA GLY A 160 -6.36 18.07 16.16
C GLY A 160 -6.70 16.69 15.63
N ALA A 161 -5.94 16.16 14.68
CA ALA A 161 -6.12 14.79 14.23
C ALA A 161 -5.60 13.77 15.28
N GLU A 162 -6.22 12.58 15.29
CA GLU A 162 -5.70 11.41 15.99
C GLU A 162 -4.80 10.64 15.02
N VAL A 163 -3.53 10.42 15.39
CA VAL A 163 -2.55 9.84 14.47
C VAL A 163 -1.96 8.56 15.03
N PHE A 164 -2.04 7.50 14.23
CA PHE A 164 -1.51 6.18 14.55
C PHE A 164 -0.42 5.76 13.54
N PRO A 165 0.87 5.79 13.90
CA PRO A 165 1.93 5.28 13.03
C PRO A 165 1.99 3.74 13.11
N THR A 166 2.12 3.08 11.95
CA THR A 166 2.30 1.62 11.92
C THR A 166 3.62 1.21 12.55
N ARG A 167 4.66 2.04 12.40
CA ARG A 167 5.98 1.89 13.04
C ARG A 167 6.64 3.26 13.26
N THR A 168 7.57 3.31 14.22
CA THR A 168 8.32 4.52 14.60
C THR A 168 9.83 4.30 14.63
N THR A 169 10.29 3.09 14.33
CA THR A 169 11.69 2.68 14.29
C THR A 169 12.00 1.94 13.00
N ALA A 170 13.28 1.80 12.67
CA ALA A 170 13.76 1.02 11.52
C ALA A 170 13.80 -0.49 11.82
N GLU A 171 12.75 -0.98 12.51
CA GLU A 171 12.56 -2.39 12.81
C GLU A 171 11.26 -2.90 12.17
N PRO A 172 11.20 -4.17 11.71
CA PRO A 172 9.98 -4.77 11.22
C PRO A 172 8.87 -4.78 12.29
N THR A 173 7.64 -4.55 11.86
CA THR A 173 6.45 -4.73 12.70
C THR A 173 6.19 -6.21 12.97
N THR A 174 6.52 -7.07 12.00
CA THR A 174 6.41 -8.52 12.15
C THR A 174 7.54 -9.12 13.00
N SER A 175 7.21 -10.15 13.79
CA SER A 175 8.22 -11.00 14.44
C SER A 175 8.77 -12.10 13.54
N VAL A 176 8.14 -12.34 12.40
CA VAL A 176 8.59 -13.33 11.40
C VAL A 176 9.94 -12.92 10.82
N ARG A 177 10.79 -13.89 10.54
CA ARG A 177 12.12 -13.71 9.94
C ARG A 177 12.21 -14.45 8.60
N PRO A 178 13.16 -14.12 7.72
CA PRO A 178 13.31 -14.83 6.43
C PRO A 178 13.44 -16.35 6.60
N GLU A 179 14.08 -16.80 7.68
CA GLU A 179 14.27 -18.21 7.99
C GLU A 179 12.96 -18.96 8.22
N ASP A 180 11.96 -18.27 8.76
CA ASP A 180 10.61 -18.81 9.03
C ASP A 180 9.78 -18.96 7.73
N LEU A 181 10.22 -18.33 6.65
CA LEU A 181 9.51 -18.23 5.36
C LEU A 181 10.12 -19.10 4.26
N LEU A 182 11.12 -19.93 4.56
CA LEU A 182 11.83 -20.73 3.55
C LEU A 182 10.92 -21.72 2.82
N ASP A 183 10.04 -22.41 3.55
CA ASP A 183 9.11 -23.39 2.95
C ASP A 183 8.09 -22.70 2.06
N GLU A 184 7.56 -21.56 2.47
CA GLU A 184 6.63 -20.76 1.68
C GLU A 184 7.31 -20.21 0.42
N ALA A 185 8.51 -19.68 0.55
CA ALA A 185 9.32 -19.18 -0.57
C ALA A 185 9.65 -20.29 -1.56
N LEU A 186 9.95 -21.49 -1.07
CA LEU A 186 10.18 -22.67 -1.90
C LEU A 186 8.92 -23.07 -2.69
N ALA A 187 7.76 -23.09 -2.02
CA ALA A 187 6.48 -23.40 -2.65
C ALA A 187 6.14 -22.39 -3.76
N GLU A 188 6.25 -21.09 -3.47
CA GLU A 188 6.05 -20.04 -4.47
C GLU A 188 7.02 -20.12 -5.65
N LEU A 189 8.29 -20.41 -5.38
CA LEU A 189 9.29 -20.55 -6.43
C LEU A 189 8.99 -21.74 -7.35
N ARG A 190 8.50 -22.85 -6.78
CA ARG A 190 8.09 -24.04 -7.55
C ARG A 190 6.89 -23.74 -8.45
N GLU A 191 5.92 -23.02 -7.93
CA GLU A 191 4.72 -22.61 -8.68
C GLU A 191 5.06 -21.65 -9.83
N LYS A 192 5.79 -20.58 -9.51
CA LYS A 192 6.07 -19.49 -10.46
C LYS A 192 7.17 -19.82 -11.47
N ARG A 193 8.12 -20.66 -11.09
CA ARG A 193 9.33 -20.95 -11.88
C ARG A 193 9.76 -22.42 -11.78
N PRO A 194 8.92 -23.37 -12.19
CA PRO A 194 9.23 -24.81 -12.09
C PRO A 194 10.54 -25.18 -12.81
N ASP A 195 10.86 -24.51 -13.93
CA ASP A 195 12.09 -24.76 -14.69
C ASP A 195 13.37 -24.37 -13.93
N PHE A 196 13.27 -23.52 -12.91
CA PHE A 196 14.41 -23.13 -12.09
C PHE A 196 15.05 -24.31 -11.37
N PHE A 197 14.30 -25.36 -11.10
CA PHE A 197 14.77 -26.56 -10.38
C PHE A 197 15.47 -27.57 -11.29
N ARG A 198 15.40 -27.40 -12.61
CA ARG A 198 16.06 -28.30 -13.56
C ARG A 198 17.59 -28.10 -13.50
N MET A 199 18.33 -29.20 -13.77
CA MET A 199 19.78 -29.14 -13.96
C MET A 199 20.10 -28.28 -15.18
N ARG A 200 21.15 -27.46 -15.07
CA ARG A 200 21.69 -26.70 -16.19
C ARG A 200 22.79 -27.51 -16.88
N PRO A 201 23.06 -27.28 -18.17
CA PRO A 201 24.18 -27.92 -18.85
C PRO A 201 25.51 -27.71 -18.09
N GLY A 202 26.21 -28.80 -17.75
CA GLY A 202 27.47 -28.76 -17.02
C GLY A 202 27.39 -28.49 -15.51
N GLU A 203 26.17 -28.39 -14.95
CA GLU A 203 25.95 -28.19 -13.52
C GLU A 203 26.02 -29.52 -12.75
N THR A 204 26.69 -29.53 -11.59
CA THR A 204 26.65 -30.68 -10.67
C THR A 204 25.42 -30.60 -9.77
N ALA A 205 24.98 -31.72 -9.17
CA ALA A 205 23.89 -31.77 -8.23
C ALA A 205 24.12 -30.81 -7.03
N GLU A 206 25.34 -30.79 -6.50
CA GLU A 206 25.70 -29.90 -5.40
C GLU A 206 25.63 -28.42 -5.79
N SER A 207 26.06 -28.08 -6.99
CA SER A 207 25.95 -26.70 -7.52
C SER A 207 24.50 -26.28 -7.71
N ARG A 208 23.66 -27.17 -8.24
CA ARG A 208 22.22 -26.95 -8.34
C ARG A 208 21.61 -26.71 -6.98
N ASP A 209 21.87 -27.56 -6.01
CA ASP A 209 21.28 -27.47 -4.67
C ASP A 209 21.70 -26.18 -3.95
N ARG A 210 22.96 -25.76 -4.11
CA ARG A 210 23.43 -24.45 -3.62
C ARG A 210 22.69 -23.30 -4.29
N ARG A 211 22.53 -23.33 -5.61
CA ARG A 211 21.78 -22.32 -6.37
C ARG A 211 20.32 -22.24 -5.91
N VAL A 212 19.67 -23.38 -5.71
CA VAL A 212 18.29 -23.46 -5.23
C VAL A 212 18.18 -22.89 -3.81
N ARG A 213 19.03 -23.32 -2.87
CA ARG A 213 19.03 -22.78 -1.50
C ARG A 213 19.22 -21.27 -1.46
N ASN A 214 20.17 -20.74 -2.23
CA ASN A 214 20.43 -19.29 -2.29
C ASN A 214 19.20 -18.53 -2.84
N ARG A 215 18.54 -19.09 -3.87
CA ARG A 215 17.35 -18.48 -4.44
C ARG A 215 16.17 -18.54 -3.48
N VAL A 216 15.95 -19.65 -2.79
CA VAL A 216 14.87 -19.77 -1.79
C VAL A 216 15.07 -18.77 -0.65
N ARG A 217 16.31 -18.61 -0.15
CA ARG A 217 16.62 -17.59 0.86
C ARG A 217 16.30 -16.17 0.36
N TYR A 218 16.71 -15.84 -0.85
CA TYR A 218 16.39 -14.56 -1.46
C TYR A 218 14.89 -14.33 -1.63
N GLU A 219 14.12 -15.36 -2.04
CA GLU A 219 12.65 -15.26 -2.12
C GLU A 219 12.01 -15.10 -0.73
N ALA A 220 12.55 -15.77 0.30
CA ALA A 220 12.06 -15.61 1.68
C ALA A 220 12.22 -14.16 2.19
N GLU A 221 13.34 -13.50 1.86
CA GLU A 221 13.53 -12.07 2.12
C GLU A 221 12.44 -11.23 1.42
N PHE A 222 12.12 -11.53 0.15
CA PHE A 222 11.03 -10.86 -0.57
C PHE A 222 9.66 -11.09 0.06
N VAL A 223 9.37 -12.33 0.48
CA VAL A 223 8.12 -12.67 1.16
C VAL A 223 8.01 -11.89 2.47
N LEU A 224 9.10 -11.74 3.22
CA LEU A 224 9.11 -10.97 4.45
C LEU A 224 8.63 -9.54 4.21
N PHE A 225 9.34 -8.75 3.42
CA PHE A 225 9.06 -7.32 3.34
C PHE A 225 7.89 -6.96 2.41
N ARG A 226 7.58 -7.76 1.40
CA ARG A 226 6.47 -7.51 0.47
C ARG A 226 5.13 -8.03 0.96
N ARG A 227 5.14 -8.92 1.96
CA ARG A 227 3.91 -9.53 2.45
C ARG A 227 3.83 -9.58 3.97
N ALA A 228 4.70 -10.34 4.65
CA ALA A 228 4.58 -10.56 6.09
C ALA A 228 4.61 -9.24 6.88
N GLU A 229 5.51 -8.34 6.53
CA GLU A 229 5.61 -7.02 7.14
C GLU A 229 4.36 -6.16 6.90
N ILE A 230 3.87 -6.10 5.65
CA ILE A 230 2.69 -5.28 5.32
C ILE A 230 1.43 -5.85 5.97
N LEU A 231 1.27 -7.18 5.99
CA LEU A 231 0.17 -7.83 6.72
C LEU A 231 0.23 -7.55 8.22
N ALA A 232 1.42 -7.57 8.82
CA ALA A 232 1.59 -7.25 10.24
C ALA A 232 1.21 -5.79 10.54
N ARG A 233 1.59 -4.83 9.68
CA ARG A 233 1.21 -3.42 9.82
C ARG A 233 -0.31 -3.25 9.76
N SER A 234 -0.95 -3.84 8.76
CA SER A 234 -2.40 -3.75 8.64
C SER A 234 -3.14 -4.47 9.76
N ALA A 235 -2.63 -5.61 10.25
CA ALA A 235 -3.17 -6.31 11.42
C ALA A 235 -3.05 -5.47 12.70
N LYS A 236 -1.90 -4.81 12.91
CA LYS A 236 -1.70 -3.88 14.03
C LYS A 236 -2.71 -2.73 14.00
N VAL A 237 -2.97 -2.16 12.83
CA VAL A 237 -3.99 -1.12 12.67
C VAL A 237 -5.37 -1.66 13.01
N ARG A 238 -5.80 -2.79 12.42
CA ARG A 238 -7.12 -3.40 12.70
C ARG A 238 -7.34 -3.71 14.18
N ALA A 239 -6.28 -4.10 14.90
CA ALA A 239 -6.38 -4.43 16.31
C ALA A 239 -6.50 -3.21 17.24
N ALA A 240 -5.95 -2.07 16.85
CA ALA A 240 -5.76 -0.92 17.75
C ALA A 240 -6.45 0.37 17.30
N PHE A 241 -6.83 0.50 16.02
CA PHE A 241 -7.25 1.78 15.48
C PHE A 241 -8.23 1.62 14.32
N GLN A 242 -9.22 2.50 14.24
CA GLN A 242 -10.19 2.56 13.14
C GLN A 242 -9.97 3.86 12.34
N PRO A 243 -9.10 3.87 11.33
CA PRO A 243 -8.78 5.08 10.59
C PRO A 243 -9.92 5.52 9.68
N ASP A 244 -9.99 6.82 9.44
CA ASP A 244 -10.75 7.41 8.35
C ASP A 244 -9.91 7.48 7.07
N LEU A 245 -8.59 7.51 7.25
CA LEU A 245 -7.61 7.55 6.16
C LEU A 245 -6.31 6.87 6.60
N THR A 246 -5.72 6.10 5.69
CA THR A 246 -4.32 5.66 5.77
C THR A 246 -3.49 6.41 4.73
N VAL A 247 -2.41 7.06 5.17
CA VAL A 247 -1.42 7.70 4.30
C VAL A 247 -0.14 6.87 4.32
N VAL A 248 0.17 6.24 3.19
CA VAL A 248 1.41 5.48 2.99
C VAL A 248 2.45 6.41 2.41
N LEU A 249 3.62 6.49 3.04
CA LEU A 249 4.69 7.42 2.69
C LEU A 249 5.84 6.71 2.00
N PHE A 250 6.20 7.20 0.80
CA PHE A 250 7.35 6.77 0.03
C PHE A 250 8.10 7.96 -0.55
N PHE A 251 9.29 7.71 -1.02
CA PHE A 251 9.99 8.56 -1.97
C PHE A 251 10.13 7.80 -3.30
N ASN A 252 9.89 8.48 -4.41
CA ASN A 252 10.01 7.86 -5.72
C ASN A 252 11.49 7.71 -6.14
N ALA A 253 11.73 6.90 -7.15
CA ALA A 253 13.03 6.81 -7.80
C ALA A 253 12.88 6.38 -9.26
N SER A 254 13.71 6.92 -10.14
CA SER A 254 13.74 6.39 -11.52
C SER A 254 14.39 4.99 -11.53
N PRO A 255 14.12 4.15 -12.55
CA PRO A 255 14.72 2.82 -12.67
C PRO A 255 16.24 2.78 -12.60
N ARG A 256 16.91 3.90 -12.89
CA ARG A 256 18.39 4.03 -12.79
C ARG A 256 18.91 4.02 -11.36
N SER A 257 18.07 4.19 -10.36
CA SER A 257 18.47 4.23 -8.94
C SER A 257 19.09 2.91 -8.46
N ILE A 258 18.68 1.78 -9.02
CA ILE A 258 19.14 0.44 -8.62
C ILE A 258 20.67 0.32 -8.72
N ASP A 259 21.27 0.97 -9.72
CA ASP A 259 22.72 0.94 -9.95
C ASP A 259 23.45 2.13 -9.28
N GLY A 260 22.79 2.89 -8.41
CA GLY A 260 23.36 4.11 -7.83
C GLY A 260 23.52 5.26 -8.82
N ARG A 261 22.83 5.22 -9.96
CA ARG A 261 22.89 6.27 -10.97
C ARG A 261 21.87 7.34 -10.72
N THR A 262 22.27 8.59 -10.96
CA THR A 262 21.36 9.72 -10.87
C THR A 262 20.51 9.88 -12.14
N THR A 263 19.42 10.64 -12.02
CA THR A 263 18.54 11.02 -13.13
C THR A 263 18.35 12.54 -13.16
N PRO A 264 18.23 13.18 -14.33
CA PRO A 264 17.84 14.57 -14.43
C PRO A 264 16.35 14.81 -14.17
N GLU A 265 15.54 13.74 -14.10
CA GLU A 265 14.12 13.83 -13.84
C GLU A 265 13.82 13.91 -12.35
N ASN A 266 12.88 14.80 -11.98
CA ASN A 266 12.31 14.87 -10.65
C ASN A 266 10.79 15.08 -10.80
N ARG A 267 10.01 14.16 -10.27
CA ARG A 267 8.57 14.12 -10.46
C ARG A 267 7.86 13.62 -9.21
N ASN A 268 6.55 13.78 -9.17
CA ASN A 268 5.69 13.24 -8.12
C ASN A 268 4.68 12.25 -8.68
N THR A 269 4.20 11.36 -7.83
CA THR A 269 3.16 10.38 -8.13
C THR A 269 2.36 10.06 -6.88
N PHE A 270 1.06 9.85 -7.06
CA PHE A 270 0.16 9.47 -5.99
C PHE A 270 -0.67 8.27 -6.46
N PHE A 271 -0.76 7.25 -5.60
CA PHE A 271 -1.52 6.06 -5.95
C PHE A 271 -2.73 5.90 -5.03
N VAL A 272 -3.85 5.55 -5.65
CA VAL A 272 -5.01 4.98 -4.98
C VAL A 272 -5.12 3.49 -5.32
N HIS A 273 -5.98 2.75 -4.60
CA HIS A 273 -6.08 1.32 -4.82
C HIS A 273 -6.86 0.98 -6.10
N GLY A 274 -6.37 -0.02 -6.85
CA GLY A 274 -7.00 -0.55 -8.07
C GLY A 274 -5.98 -1.08 -9.09
N SER A 275 -6.41 -1.26 -10.32
CA SER A 275 -5.57 -1.68 -11.45
C SER A 275 -4.71 -2.91 -11.17
N TYR A 276 -5.38 -4.05 -10.89
CA TYR A 276 -4.70 -5.33 -10.80
C TYR A 276 -4.22 -5.77 -12.17
N LEU A 277 -2.99 -6.22 -12.28
CA LEU A 277 -2.54 -6.98 -13.44
C LEU A 277 -3.37 -8.26 -13.58
N ARG A 278 -3.44 -8.80 -14.80
CA ARG A 278 -4.20 -10.04 -15.03
C ARG A 278 -3.75 -11.17 -14.09
N GLU A 279 -2.44 -11.35 -13.94
CA GLU A 279 -1.85 -12.35 -13.07
C GLU A 279 -2.15 -12.08 -11.59
N GLU A 280 -2.15 -10.82 -11.17
CA GLU A 280 -2.47 -10.42 -9.80
C GLU A 280 -3.94 -10.68 -9.46
N ALA A 281 -4.86 -10.40 -10.38
CA ALA A 281 -6.29 -10.69 -10.21
C ALA A 281 -6.57 -12.21 -10.11
N LEU A 282 -5.76 -13.02 -10.77
CA LEU A 282 -5.85 -14.49 -10.70
C LEU A 282 -5.23 -15.09 -9.44
N TRP A 283 -4.47 -14.33 -8.67
CA TRP A 283 -3.84 -14.83 -7.44
C TRP A 283 -4.86 -15.04 -6.33
N PRO A 284 -5.09 -16.29 -5.87
CA PRO A 284 -6.14 -16.60 -4.87
C PRO A 284 -6.01 -15.75 -3.60
N ARG A 285 -4.79 -15.44 -3.17
CA ARG A 285 -4.53 -14.62 -1.97
C ARG A 285 -4.94 -13.15 -2.11
N GLN A 286 -4.98 -12.61 -3.33
CA GLN A 286 -5.33 -11.21 -3.57
C GLN A 286 -6.81 -11.01 -3.84
N GLN A 287 -7.50 -12.05 -4.27
CA GLN A 287 -8.92 -11.99 -4.66
C GLN A 287 -9.84 -11.50 -3.54
N PRO A 288 -9.76 -12.01 -2.30
CA PRO A 288 -10.61 -11.50 -1.22
C PRO A 288 -10.42 -10.00 -1.01
N ARG A 289 -9.19 -9.49 -1.07
CA ARG A 289 -8.90 -8.06 -0.89
C ARG A 289 -9.37 -7.23 -2.08
N LEU A 290 -9.26 -7.75 -3.31
CA LEU A 290 -9.80 -7.10 -4.51
C LEU A 290 -11.30 -6.86 -4.36
N PHE A 291 -12.08 -7.90 -4.03
CA PHE A 291 -13.53 -7.77 -3.87
C PHE A 291 -13.91 -6.92 -2.65
N TYR A 292 -13.18 -7.07 -1.53
CA TYR A 292 -13.39 -6.20 -0.38
C TYR A 292 -13.26 -4.73 -0.76
N LYS A 293 -12.16 -4.33 -1.39
CA LYS A 293 -11.90 -2.95 -1.79
C LYS A 293 -12.89 -2.44 -2.84
N LEU A 294 -13.33 -3.31 -3.76
CA LEU A 294 -14.36 -2.98 -4.71
C LEU A 294 -15.68 -2.64 -4.00
N LEU A 295 -16.07 -3.44 -3.00
CA LEU A 295 -17.33 -3.32 -2.27
C LEU A 295 -17.29 -2.23 -1.19
N ASP A 296 -16.14 -1.99 -0.56
CA ASP A 296 -15.94 -0.94 0.45
C ASP A 296 -16.10 0.49 -0.11
N ARG A 297 -15.92 0.64 -1.44
CA ARG A 297 -16.15 1.89 -2.17
C ARG A 297 -15.35 3.10 -1.67
N ALA A 298 -14.14 2.88 -1.15
CA ALA A 298 -13.27 3.95 -0.65
C ALA A 298 -12.67 4.84 -1.76
N THR A 299 -12.65 4.38 -3.01
CA THR A 299 -11.96 5.05 -4.13
C THR A 299 -12.32 6.53 -4.33
N PRO A 300 -13.58 7.00 -4.23
CA PRO A 300 -13.89 8.41 -4.36
C PRO A 300 -13.18 9.27 -3.30
N THR A 301 -13.16 8.83 -2.05
CA THR A 301 -12.44 9.50 -0.96
C THR A 301 -10.92 9.43 -1.17
N GLU A 302 -10.38 8.28 -1.57
CA GLU A 302 -8.96 8.13 -1.90
C GLU A 302 -8.54 9.12 -2.98
N PHE A 303 -9.35 9.25 -4.05
CA PHE A 303 -9.06 10.17 -5.15
C PHE A 303 -9.16 11.63 -4.73
N GLU A 304 -10.18 12.02 -3.98
CA GLU A 304 -10.35 13.39 -3.47
C GLU A 304 -9.12 13.82 -2.64
N VAL A 305 -8.68 12.96 -1.72
CA VAL A 305 -7.52 13.21 -0.87
C VAL A 305 -6.22 13.23 -1.68
N ALA A 306 -5.99 12.23 -2.52
CA ALA A 306 -4.78 12.15 -3.34
C ALA A 306 -4.64 13.35 -4.28
N ARG A 307 -5.74 13.76 -4.93
CA ARG A 307 -5.81 14.93 -5.80
C ARG A 307 -5.48 16.23 -5.05
N SER A 308 -6.03 16.38 -3.85
CA SER A 308 -5.76 17.57 -3.03
C SER A 308 -4.28 17.66 -2.66
N ILE A 309 -3.70 16.55 -2.18
CA ILE A 309 -2.26 16.48 -1.84
C ILE A 309 -1.40 16.75 -3.09
N ALA A 310 -1.71 16.10 -4.22
CA ALA A 310 -1.00 16.29 -5.48
C ALA A 310 -1.02 17.76 -5.95
N THR A 311 -2.18 18.42 -5.81
CA THR A 311 -2.33 19.84 -6.15
C THR A 311 -1.42 20.71 -5.29
N VAL A 312 -1.38 20.49 -3.98
CA VAL A 312 -0.49 21.24 -3.08
C VAL A 312 0.98 21.00 -3.42
N PHE A 313 1.39 19.77 -3.69
CA PHE A 313 2.77 19.48 -4.12
C PHE A 313 3.13 20.25 -5.38
N ARG A 314 2.26 20.29 -6.37
CA ARG A 314 2.49 21.02 -7.61
C ARG A 314 2.60 22.52 -7.37
N GLU A 315 1.71 23.09 -6.57
CA GLU A 315 1.73 24.52 -6.22
C GLU A 315 2.99 24.94 -5.49
N LYS A 316 3.46 24.14 -4.52
CA LYS A 316 4.61 24.48 -3.67
C LYS A 316 5.95 24.13 -4.30
N THR A 317 6.04 23.02 -5.02
CA THR A 317 7.33 22.50 -5.51
C THR A 317 7.54 22.71 -7.00
N GLY A 318 6.47 22.97 -7.77
CA GLY A 318 6.51 23.02 -9.23
C GLY A 318 6.80 21.69 -9.91
N LEU A 319 6.78 20.58 -9.16
CA LEU A 319 7.07 19.24 -9.72
C LEU A 319 5.95 18.78 -10.64
N GLU A 320 6.35 18.40 -11.83
CA GLU A 320 5.45 17.77 -12.79
C GLU A 320 5.11 16.32 -12.38
N PRO A 321 3.92 15.81 -12.72
CA PRO A 321 3.57 14.44 -12.45
C PRO A 321 4.38 13.45 -13.29
N VAL A 322 4.55 12.23 -12.77
CA VAL A 322 4.89 11.10 -13.63
C VAL A 322 3.66 10.78 -14.49
N ARG A 323 3.84 10.83 -15.78
CA ARG A 323 2.72 10.60 -16.73
C ARG A 323 2.57 9.10 -17.01
N TYR A 324 2.07 8.35 -16.04
CA TYR A 324 1.74 6.95 -16.27
C TYR A 324 0.53 6.79 -17.19
N GLY A 325 -0.50 7.60 -16.98
CA GLY A 325 -1.76 7.47 -17.67
C GLY A 325 -2.38 6.07 -17.51
N ASP A 326 -3.02 5.60 -18.60
CA ASP A 326 -3.42 4.20 -18.73
C ASP A 326 -2.23 3.42 -19.30
N SER A 327 -1.61 2.61 -18.47
CA SER A 327 -0.44 1.81 -18.82
C SER A 327 -0.68 0.33 -18.53
N ALA A 328 0.35 -0.48 -18.69
CA ALA A 328 0.29 -1.90 -18.32
C ALA A 328 0.04 -2.13 -16.81
N THR A 329 0.32 -1.13 -15.95
CA THR A 329 0.25 -1.28 -14.49
C THR A 329 -0.64 -0.26 -13.78
N THR A 330 -1.10 0.77 -14.47
CA THR A 330 -1.86 1.87 -13.87
C THR A 330 -3.10 2.22 -14.68
N ARG A 331 -4.12 2.77 -14.00
CA ARG A 331 -5.30 3.37 -14.63
C ARG A 331 -5.54 4.75 -14.07
N ARG A 332 -5.90 5.68 -14.96
CA ARG A 332 -6.41 6.99 -14.55
C ARG A 332 -7.76 6.85 -13.86
N ILE A 333 -7.94 7.63 -12.82
CA ILE A 333 -9.24 7.72 -12.16
C ILE A 333 -10.12 8.72 -12.91
N GLU A 334 -9.56 9.91 -13.20
CA GLU A 334 -10.22 10.97 -13.96
C GLU A 334 -9.26 11.57 -14.97
N PRO A 335 -9.74 11.99 -16.16
CA PRO A 335 -8.96 12.75 -17.13
C PRO A 335 -8.45 14.07 -16.52
N GLY A 336 -7.20 14.44 -16.85
CA GLY A 336 -6.59 15.69 -16.40
C GLY A 336 -5.82 15.61 -15.07
N TYR A 337 -5.85 14.44 -14.40
CA TYR A 337 -5.11 14.17 -13.16
C TYR A 337 -4.14 13.02 -13.38
N ASP A 338 -3.07 13.27 -14.15
CA ASP A 338 -2.08 12.25 -14.51
C ASP A 338 -1.16 11.84 -13.33
N ASP A 339 -1.11 12.66 -12.29
CA ASP A 339 -0.34 12.43 -11.05
C ASP A 339 -1.07 11.56 -10.02
N VAL A 340 -2.38 11.31 -10.22
CA VAL A 340 -3.18 10.42 -9.37
C VAL A 340 -3.68 9.24 -10.19
N VAL A 341 -3.11 8.08 -9.96
CA VAL A 341 -3.45 6.86 -10.71
C VAL A 341 -3.77 5.69 -9.79
N ALA A 342 -4.63 4.80 -10.27
CA ALA A 342 -4.88 3.54 -9.58
C ALA A 342 -3.78 2.53 -9.88
N ARG A 343 -3.30 1.85 -8.83
CA ARG A 343 -2.35 0.74 -8.91
C ARG A 343 -2.54 -0.22 -7.74
N ASN A 344 -2.42 -1.52 -8.02
CA ASN A 344 -2.40 -2.54 -6.98
C ASN A 344 -1.01 -2.58 -6.33
N ILE A 345 -0.90 -1.98 -5.14
CA ILE A 345 0.29 -2.01 -4.29
C ILE A 345 -0.09 -2.74 -2.99
N ALA A 346 0.79 -3.59 -2.46
CA ALA A 346 0.48 -4.33 -1.24
C ALA A 346 0.07 -3.40 -0.08
N ALA A 347 0.75 -2.27 0.08
CA ALA A 347 0.44 -1.31 1.14
C ALA A 347 -0.97 -0.70 1.01
N ASN A 348 -1.44 -0.34 -0.19
CA ASN A 348 -2.80 0.19 -0.34
C ASN A 348 -3.87 -0.92 -0.41
N ARG A 349 -3.48 -2.15 -0.75
CA ARG A 349 -4.39 -3.30 -0.76
C ARG A 349 -4.72 -3.81 0.65
N GLU A 350 -3.72 -3.94 1.53
CA GLU A 350 -3.89 -4.66 2.80
C GLU A 350 -4.49 -3.81 3.93
N HIS A 351 -4.39 -2.49 3.89
CA HIS A 351 -5.10 -1.62 4.83
C HIS A 351 -6.58 -1.51 4.48
N ASP A 352 -7.44 -1.42 5.51
CA ASP A 352 -8.89 -1.25 5.34
C ASP A 352 -9.25 0.23 5.13
N GLY A 353 -10.42 0.49 4.52
CA GLY A 353 -10.88 1.85 4.21
C GLY A 353 -10.05 2.59 3.17
N PRO A 354 -10.12 3.93 3.16
CA PRO A 354 -9.38 4.78 2.23
C PRO A 354 -7.87 4.74 2.47
N VAL A 355 -7.09 4.52 1.40
CA VAL A 355 -5.63 4.48 1.44
C VAL A 355 -5.06 5.32 0.31
N VAL A 356 -4.21 6.28 0.63
CA VAL A 356 -3.48 7.08 -0.34
C VAL A 356 -1.99 6.83 -0.20
N VAL A 357 -1.34 6.49 -1.30
CA VAL A 357 0.12 6.36 -1.37
C VAL A 357 0.69 7.66 -1.91
N VAL A 358 1.54 8.29 -1.14
CA VAL A 358 2.21 9.56 -1.45
C VAL A 358 3.66 9.26 -1.78
N GLU A 359 4.06 9.50 -3.04
CA GLU A 359 5.38 9.13 -3.56
C GLU A 359 5.99 10.28 -4.38
N PRO A 360 6.31 11.43 -3.73
CA PRO A 360 6.93 12.58 -4.38
C PRO A 360 8.43 12.39 -4.49
N TYR A 361 9.04 13.24 -5.28
CA TYR A 361 10.49 13.39 -5.51
C TYR A 361 11.16 12.09 -6.01
N PHE A 362 12.07 12.25 -6.95
CA PHE A 362 12.97 11.16 -7.33
C PHE A 362 14.22 11.21 -6.45
N MET A 363 14.36 10.25 -5.50
CA MET A 363 15.50 10.16 -4.58
C MET A 363 16.85 10.22 -5.29
N ASN A 364 16.91 9.73 -6.54
CA ASN A 364 18.13 9.72 -7.34
C ASN A 364 18.30 10.97 -8.24
N HIS A 365 17.51 12.03 -8.03
CA HIS A 365 17.80 13.34 -8.63
C HIS A 365 18.87 14.05 -7.80
N PRO A 366 19.93 14.64 -8.42
CA PRO A 366 21.07 15.24 -7.69
C PRO A 366 20.68 16.26 -6.63
N SER A 367 19.77 17.17 -6.95
CA SER A 367 19.30 18.20 -6.00
C SER A 367 18.50 17.58 -4.84
N VAL A 368 17.65 16.58 -5.13
CA VAL A 368 16.91 15.84 -4.10
C VAL A 368 17.88 15.08 -3.18
N LEU A 369 18.88 14.38 -3.75
CA LEU A 369 19.91 13.68 -2.96
C LEU A 369 20.62 14.60 -1.96
N ARG A 370 21.01 15.81 -2.37
CA ARG A 370 21.67 16.76 -1.46
C ARG A 370 20.75 17.16 -0.30
N ARG A 371 19.47 17.42 -0.57
CA ARG A 371 18.49 17.78 0.45
C ARG A 371 18.17 16.61 1.38
N LEU A 372 18.05 15.39 0.87
CA LEU A 372 17.83 14.17 1.67
C LEU A 372 19.00 13.90 2.61
N LEU A 373 20.24 14.01 2.11
CA LEU A 373 21.45 13.77 2.89
C LEU A 373 21.75 14.87 3.91
N ALA A 374 21.17 16.05 3.75
CA ALA A 374 21.23 17.12 4.75
C ALA A 374 20.40 16.82 6.01
N GLY A 375 19.53 15.80 5.95
CA GLY A 375 18.63 15.45 7.04
C GLY A 375 17.51 16.48 7.26
N ASP A 376 16.79 16.35 8.38
CA ASP A 376 15.85 17.37 8.82
C ASP A 376 16.59 18.51 9.54
N PHE A 377 16.12 19.75 9.32
CA PHE A 377 16.65 20.94 9.96
C PHE A 377 15.61 22.07 10.02
N ASP A 378 15.82 23.01 10.95
CA ASP A 378 15.02 24.21 11.08
C ASP A 378 15.58 25.34 10.17
N GLY A 379 14.65 26.18 9.67
CA GLY A 379 14.98 27.30 8.80
C GLY A 379 15.35 26.85 7.39
N GLU A 380 16.24 27.60 6.75
CA GLU A 380 16.68 27.41 5.38
C GLU A 380 18.19 27.17 5.29
N ARG A 381 18.62 26.38 4.33
CA ARG A 381 20.01 26.17 3.93
C ARG A 381 20.18 26.41 2.44
N GLU A 382 21.36 26.75 2.03
CA GLU A 382 21.69 26.96 0.63
C GLU A 382 21.88 25.60 -0.09
N PHE A 383 21.13 25.40 -1.16
CA PHE A 383 21.28 24.29 -2.11
C PHE A 383 21.33 24.87 -3.52
N GLU A 384 22.44 24.66 -4.22
CA GLU A 384 22.62 25.09 -5.61
C GLU A 384 22.29 26.57 -5.86
N GLY A 385 22.69 27.43 -4.94
CA GLY A 385 22.47 28.90 -5.01
C GLY A 385 21.06 29.34 -4.61
N ARG A 386 20.25 28.48 -4.00
CA ARG A 386 18.90 28.80 -3.50
C ARG A 386 18.78 28.46 -2.03
N MET A 387 18.14 29.34 -1.27
CA MET A 387 17.76 29.07 0.11
C MET A 387 16.52 28.17 0.10
N MET A 388 16.59 27.02 0.76
CA MET A 388 15.52 26.01 0.79
C MET A 388 15.40 25.38 2.18
N GLY A 389 14.18 25.12 2.61
CA GLY A 389 13.89 24.38 3.83
C GLY A 389 14.20 22.89 3.71
N SER A 390 14.03 22.18 4.82
CA SER A 390 14.13 20.70 4.85
C SER A 390 13.10 20.08 3.91
N ILE A 391 13.55 19.14 3.06
CA ILE A 391 12.68 18.42 2.13
C ILE A 391 11.64 17.57 2.88
N PHE A 392 11.96 17.08 4.07
CA PHE A 392 11.05 16.31 4.90
C PHE A 392 9.92 17.18 5.43
N ARG A 393 10.20 18.42 5.82
CA ARG A 393 9.21 19.41 6.26
C ARG A 393 8.33 19.86 5.10
N GLU A 394 8.93 20.13 3.94
CA GLU A 394 8.19 20.45 2.71
C GLU A 394 7.22 19.33 2.34
N TYR A 395 7.67 18.07 2.40
CA TYR A 395 6.81 16.91 2.19
C TYR A 395 5.65 16.87 3.21
N ALA A 396 5.97 16.95 4.50
CA ALA A 396 4.97 16.92 5.56
C ALA A 396 3.94 18.04 5.42
N GLU A 397 4.39 19.26 5.13
CA GLU A 397 3.53 20.44 4.94
C GLU A 397 2.59 20.29 3.74
N CYS A 398 3.09 19.73 2.61
CA CYS A 398 2.23 19.45 1.45
C CYS A 398 1.11 18.46 1.78
N VAL A 399 1.42 17.40 2.53
CA VAL A 399 0.40 16.43 2.95
C VAL A 399 -0.59 17.06 3.92
N VAL A 400 -0.09 17.78 4.94
CA VAL A 400 -0.95 18.47 5.93
C VAL A 400 -1.91 19.43 5.24
N GLU A 401 -1.43 20.30 4.37
CA GLU A 401 -2.27 21.26 3.68
C GLU A 401 -3.29 20.57 2.78
N GLY A 402 -2.88 19.50 2.05
CA GLY A 402 -3.80 18.69 1.27
C GLY A 402 -4.94 18.09 2.11
N LEU A 403 -4.63 17.59 3.31
CA LEU A 403 -5.63 17.06 4.23
C LEU A 403 -6.53 18.15 4.81
N VAL A 404 -5.97 19.32 5.14
CA VAL A 404 -6.78 20.47 5.61
C VAL A 404 -7.76 20.94 4.54
N ARG A 405 -7.37 20.97 3.27
CA ARG A 405 -8.27 21.33 2.16
C ARG A 405 -9.47 20.35 2.03
N VAL A 406 -9.29 19.08 2.37
CA VAL A 406 -10.31 18.04 2.25
C VAL A 406 -11.15 17.92 3.53
N TYR A 407 -10.51 17.87 4.68
CA TYR A 407 -11.17 17.56 5.97
C TYR A 407 -11.33 18.77 6.88
N GLY A 408 -10.69 19.90 6.56
CA GLY A 408 -10.65 21.08 7.43
C GLY A 408 -12.02 21.75 7.62
N ARG A 409 -12.17 22.33 8.80
CA ARG A 409 -13.37 23.02 9.29
C ARG A 409 -13.02 24.39 9.83
#